data_11a358af5b7c22a40454bcf884a42b3a
#
_entry.id   11a358af5b7c22a40454bcf884a42b3a
#
_cell.length_a   1.000
_cell.length_b   1.000
_cell.length_c   1.000
_cell.angle_alpha   90.00
_cell.angle_beta   90.00
_cell.angle_gamma   90.00
#
_symmetry.space_group_name_H-M   'P 1'
#
loop_
_entity.id
_entity.type
_entity.pdbx_description
1 polymer ?
#
loop_
_entity_poly.entity_id
_entity_poly.type
_entity_poly.pdbx_seq_one_letter_code
_entity_poly.pdbx_strand_id
1 'polypeptide(L)'
;MQLITFLLALALQISAPPTIVAIGDSMTAGYGVQPDSSYPAQLQKELGKRGYGYRVVNQGVTGSTSVQAFGRLNRALAAQPEIVIVQLGGNDAAQGISREISRETLRKIIARFKSGGARIYFAGGRFPHLDEVAREENVPVIPFLDGVVGHHELLLSDGIHPNSDGYAIVVRNILNIIGSDLRRAF
;
A
#
# COMPACT_ATOMS: atom_id res chain seq x y z
N MET A 1 42.95 5.12 -45.76
CA MET A 1 42.39 5.84 -44.63
C MET A 1 40.92 5.44 -44.50
N GLN A 2 40.60 4.48 -43.62
CA GLN A 2 39.23 4.05 -43.36
C GLN A 2 38.73 4.80 -42.13
N LEU A 3 37.69 5.63 -42.28
CA LEU A 3 36.96 6.25 -41.17
C LEU A 3 36.08 5.18 -40.54
N ILE A 4 36.41 4.79 -39.33
CA ILE A 4 35.57 3.94 -38.48
C ILE A 4 34.57 4.88 -37.80
N THR A 5 33.34 4.89 -38.28
CA THR A 5 32.21 5.61 -37.66
C THR A 5 31.74 4.80 -36.47
N PHE A 6 32.09 5.21 -35.25
CA PHE A 6 31.50 4.68 -34.02
C PHE A 6 30.08 5.20 -33.91
N LEU A 7 29.09 4.39 -34.24
CA LEU A 7 27.71 4.59 -33.90
C LEU A 7 27.54 4.25 -32.39
N LEU A 8 27.49 5.28 -31.52
CA LEU A 8 27.11 5.15 -30.14
C LEU A 8 25.58 4.91 -30.11
N ALA A 9 25.18 3.65 -30.05
CA ALA A 9 23.79 3.30 -29.76
C ALA A 9 23.50 3.65 -28.32
N LEU A 10 22.92 4.81 -28.13
CA LEU A 10 22.31 5.21 -26.84
C LEU A 10 21.08 4.34 -26.63
N ALA A 11 21.26 3.16 -26.00
CA ALA A 11 20.14 2.33 -25.57
C ALA A 11 19.37 3.10 -24.51
N LEU A 12 18.21 3.64 -24.88
CA LEU A 12 17.24 4.11 -23.88
C LEU A 12 16.93 2.91 -22.99
N GLN A 13 17.52 2.86 -21.81
CA GLN A 13 17.10 1.92 -20.77
C GLN A 13 15.71 2.36 -20.30
N ILE A 14 14.66 1.79 -20.89
CA ILE A 14 13.31 1.90 -20.35
C ILE A 14 13.35 1.15 -19.03
N SER A 15 13.60 1.87 -17.95
CA SER A 15 13.50 1.29 -16.61
C SER A 15 12.05 0.85 -16.36
N ALA A 16 11.88 -0.30 -15.73
CA ALA A 16 10.54 -0.75 -15.34
C ALA A 16 9.83 0.33 -14.50
N PRO A 17 8.51 0.49 -14.66
CA PRO A 17 7.78 1.48 -13.92
C PRO A 17 7.95 1.28 -12.40
N PRO A 18 8.10 2.37 -11.64
CA PRO A 18 8.21 2.27 -10.19
C PRO A 18 6.96 1.60 -9.61
N THR A 19 7.13 0.85 -8.54
CA THR A 19 6.06 0.00 -7.99
C THR A 19 5.60 0.51 -6.63
N ILE A 20 4.28 0.58 -6.46
CA ILE A 20 3.61 0.74 -5.17
C ILE A 20 3.07 -0.63 -4.77
N VAL A 21 3.50 -1.18 -3.64
CA VAL A 21 2.93 -2.41 -3.08
C VAL A 21 1.93 -2.03 -2.00
N ALA A 22 0.70 -2.51 -2.13
CA ALA A 22 -0.32 -2.47 -1.10
C ALA A 22 -0.36 -3.84 -0.40
N ILE A 23 0.15 -3.93 0.82
CA ILE A 23 0.11 -5.16 1.64
C ILE A 23 -0.90 -5.00 2.76
N GLY A 24 -1.78 -5.99 2.91
CA GLY A 24 -2.84 -5.86 3.90
C GLY A 24 -3.74 -7.09 4.03
N ASP A 25 -4.89 -6.83 4.63
CA ASP A 25 -5.96 -7.80 4.84
C ASP A 25 -7.12 -7.66 3.83
N SER A 26 -8.34 -7.88 4.27
CA SER A 26 -9.56 -7.80 3.44
C SER A 26 -9.79 -6.43 2.82
N MET A 27 -9.44 -5.35 3.53
CA MET A 27 -9.60 -4.00 3.00
C MET A 27 -8.65 -3.73 1.83
N THR A 28 -7.44 -4.30 1.87
CA THR A 28 -6.50 -4.23 0.75
C THR A 28 -6.88 -5.18 -0.37
N ALA A 29 -7.33 -6.40 -0.04
CA ALA A 29 -7.78 -7.37 -1.03
C ALA A 29 -8.97 -6.86 -1.87
N GLY A 30 -9.81 -5.99 -1.30
CA GLY A 30 -11.06 -5.52 -1.93
C GLY A 30 -12.21 -6.48 -1.67
N TYR A 31 -12.31 -6.97 -0.41
CA TYR A 31 -13.42 -7.85 -0.02
C TYR A 31 -14.77 -7.21 -0.31
N GLY A 32 -15.65 -7.99 -0.94
CA GLY A 32 -17.04 -7.61 -1.20
C GLY A 32 -17.27 -6.61 -2.35
N VAL A 33 -16.20 -6.13 -3.01
CA VAL A 33 -16.31 -5.29 -4.19
C VAL A 33 -15.74 -5.99 -5.44
N GLN A 34 -16.07 -5.47 -6.62
CA GLN A 34 -15.45 -5.96 -7.85
C GLN A 34 -13.93 -5.69 -7.82
N PRO A 35 -13.11 -6.52 -8.46
CA PRO A 35 -11.64 -6.39 -8.42
C PRO A 35 -11.13 -5.00 -8.80
N ASP A 36 -11.77 -4.36 -9.77
CA ASP A 36 -11.41 -3.03 -10.28
C ASP A 36 -11.91 -1.88 -9.39
N SER A 37 -12.71 -2.17 -8.36
CA SER A 37 -13.27 -1.25 -7.38
C SER A 37 -12.53 -1.27 -6.03
N SER A 38 -11.58 -2.19 -5.84
CA SER A 38 -10.69 -2.17 -4.67
C SER A 38 -9.82 -0.92 -4.64
N TYR A 39 -9.39 -0.45 -3.44
CA TYR A 39 -8.57 0.76 -3.39
C TYR A 39 -7.25 0.65 -4.17
N PRO A 40 -6.53 -0.50 -4.23
CA PRO A 40 -5.33 -0.56 -5.04
C PRO A 40 -5.61 -0.39 -6.55
N ALA A 41 -6.73 -0.93 -7.03
CA ALA A 41 -7.13 -0.79 -8.42
C ALA A 41 -7.58 0.65 -8.73
N GLN A 42 -8.35 1.28 -7.83
CA GLN A 42 -8.73 2.68 -7.98
C GLN A 42 -7.51 3.62 -7.90
N LEU A 43 -6.55 3.33 -6.98
CA LEU A 43 -5.29 4.07 -6.89
C LEU A 43 -4.49 3.98 -8.20
N GLN A 44 -4.40 2.79 -8.80
CA GLN A 44 -3.77 2.62 -10.12
C GLN A 44 -4.41 3.50 -11.19
N LYS A 45 -5.75 3.51 -11.25
CA LYS A 45 -6.50 4.34 -12.21
C LYS A 45 -6.25 5.83 -11.98
N GLU A 46 -6.27 6.26 -10.71
CA GLU A 46 -6.12 7.67 -10.36
C GLU A 46 -4.70 8.18 -10.59
N LEU A 47 -3.68 7.36 -10.32
CA LEU A 47 -2.29 7.68 -10.65
C LEU A 47 -2.10 7.86 -12.15
N GLY A 48 -2.67 6.99 -12.97
CA GLY A 48 -2.63 7.10 -14.43
C GLY A 48 -3.28 8.39 -14.94
N LYS A 49 -4.48 8.76 -14.43
CA LYS A 49 -5.16 10.01 -14.78
C LYS A 49 -4.32 11.25 -14.44
N ARG A 50 -3.51 11.20 -13.38
CA ARG A 50 -2.65 12.31 -12.94
C ARG A 50 -1.27 12.31 -13.61
N GLY A 51 -0.99 11.36 -14.52
CA GLY A 51 0.29 11.26 -15.24
C GLY A 51 1.43 10.67 -14.41
N TYR A 52 1.12 9.89 -13.38
CA TYR A 52 2.10 9.14 -12.61
C TYR A 52 2.26 7.73 -13.17
N GLY A 53 3.50 7.34 -13.52
CA GLY A 53 3.81 6.05 -14.17
C GLY A 53 3.99 4.87 -13.20
N TYR A 54 3.37 4.89 -12.02
CA TYR A 54 3.49 3.79 -11.04
C TYR A 54 2.64 2.58 -11.40
N ARG A 55 3.18 1.40 -11.10
CA ARG A 55 2.43 0.15 -11.08
C ARG A 55 2.01 -0.16 -9.65
N VAL A 56 0.71 -0.34 -9.39
CA VAL A 56 0.18 -0.72 -8.08
C VAL A 56 0.00 -2.24 -8.01
N VAL A 57 0.62 -2.88 -7.01
CA VAL A 57 0.55 -4.33 -6.79
C VAL A 57 -0.27 -4.60 -5.53
N ASN A 58 -1.42 -5.24 -5.69
CA ASN A 58 -2.25 -5.66 -4.58
C ASN A 58 -1.72 -6.96 -3.96
N GLN A 59 -1.31 -6.92 -2.69
CA GLN A 59 -0.86 -8.03 -1.86
C GLN A 59 -1.77 -8.20 -0.62
N GLY A 60 -3.03 -7.78 -0.73
CA GLY A 60 -4.07 -8.01 0.28
C GLY A 60 -4.51 -9.48 0.30
N VAL A 61 -4.77 -10.00 1.51
CA VAL A 61 -5.33 -11.33 1.72
C VAL A 61 -6.43 -11.24 2.77
N THR A 62 -7.65 -11.54 2.39
CA THR A 62 -8.81 -11.51 3.30
C THR A 62 -8.55 -12.37 4.55
N GLY A 63 -8.85 -11.80 5.72
CA GLY A 63 -8.66 -12.46 7.01
C GLY A 63 -7.22 -12.48 7.53
N SER A 64 -6.25 -11.92 6.78
CA SER A 64 -4.85 -11.97 7.16
C SER A 64 -4.55 -11.18 8.43
N THR A 65 -3.79 -11.81 9.34
CA THR A 65 -3.16 -11.13 10.48
C THR A 65 -1.83 -10.48 10.09
N SER A 66 -1.29 -9.64 10.98
CA SER A 66 0.05 -9.07 10.83
C SER A 66 1.13 -10.16 10.70
N VAL A 67 1.01 -11.23 11.50
CA VAL A 67 1.94 -12.38 11.49
C VAL A 67 1.90 -13.12 10.15
N GLN A 68 0.71 -13.39 9.63
CA GLN A 68 0.56 -14.03 8.32
C GLN A 68 1.07 -13.13 7.19
N ALA A 69 0.86 -11.81 7.29
CA ALA A 69 1.41 -10.85 6.33
C ALA A 69 2.94 -10.85 6.36
N PHE A 70 3.57 -10.91 7.54
CA PHE A 70 5.00 -11.04 7.68
C PHE A 70 5.52 -12.33 7.02
N GLY A 71 4.85 -13.46 7.20
CA GLY A 71 5.22 -14.74 6.58
C GLY A 71 5.27 -14.72 5.04
N ARG A 72 4.49 -13.83 4.39
CA ARG A 72 4.48 -13.69 2.93
C ARG A 72 5.24 -12.47 2.39
N LEU A 73 6.01 -11.80 3.24
CA LEU A 73 6.66 -10.53 2.92
C LEU A 73 7.65 -10.62 1.74
N ASN A 74 8.31 -11.77 1.56
CA ASN A 74 9.23 -11.98 0.44
C ASN A 74 8.54 -11.81 -0.92
N ARG A 75 7.26 -12.18 -1.04
CA ARG A 75 6.49 -11.95 -2.27
C ARG A 75 6.27 -10.46 -2.55
N ALA A 76 6.03 -9.67 -1.51
CA ALA A 76 5.88 -8.22 -1.63
C ALA A 76 7.22 -7.55 -1.98
N LEU A 77 8.32 -7.99 -1.35
CA LEU A 77 9.68 -7.52 -1.62
C LEU A 77 10.17 -7.85 -3.05
N ALA A 78 9.76 -9.02 -3.59
CA ALA A 78 10.10 -9.42 -4.96
C ALA A 78 9.56 -8.44 -6.03
N ALA A 79 8.54 -7.63 -5.70
CA ALA A 79 8.04 -6.59 -6.58
C ALA A 79 8.95 -5.34 -6.61
N GLN A 80 10.03 -5.31 -5.83
CA GLN A 80 10.97 -4.19 -5.71
C GLN A 80 10.25 -2.85 -5.49
N PRO A 81 9.42 -2.72 -4.42
CA PRO A 81 8.59 -1.54 -4.24
C PRO A 81 9.44 -0.29 -3.98
N GLU A 82 9.09 0.81 -4.64
CA GLU A 82 9.54 2.15 -4.25
C GLU A 82 8.70 2.69 -3.09
N ILE A 83 7.40 2.38 -3.09
CA ILE A 83 6.45 2.79 -2.06
C ILE A 83 5.70 1.55 -1.55
N VAL A 84 5.49 1.49 -0.24
CA VAL A 84 4.69 0.43 0.38
C VAL A 84 3.59 1.06 1.24
N ILE A 85 2.36 0.63 1.03
CA ILE A 85 1.22 0.95 1.89
C ILE A 85 0.92 -0.30 2.72
N VAL A 86 1.09 -0.20 4.04
CA VAL A 86 0.83 -1.29 4.99
C VAL A 86 -0.52 -1.07 5.66
N GLN A 87 -1.47 -1.96 5.42
CA GLN A 87 -2.81 -1.93 6.02
C GLN A 87 -3.04 -3.26 6.75
N LEU A 88 -2.84 -3.30 8.07
CA LEU A 88 -2.84 -4.52 8.89
C LEU A 88 -3.39 -4.25 10.29
N GLY A 89 -3.70 -5.33 11.02
CA GLY A 89 -4.07 -5.31 12.43
C GLY A 89 -5.56 -5.58 12.70
N GLY A 90 -6.40 -5.51 11.66
CA GLY A 90 -7.85 -5.71 11.81
C GLY A 90 -8.24 -7.09 12.31
N ASN A 91 -7.47 -8.10 11.99
CA ASN A 91 -7.76 -9.50 12.32
C ASN A 91 -6.94 -10.03 13.52
N ASP A 92 -5.97 -9.27 14.00
CA ASP A 92 -5.01 -9.76 14.99
C ASP A 92 -5.70 -10.19 16.29
N ALA A 93 -6.46 -9.28 16.91
CA ALA A 93 -7.13 -9.58 18.17
C ALA A 93 -8.18 -10.71 18.04
N ALA A 94 -8.93 -10.72 16.93
CA ALA A 94 -9.94 -11.76 16.66
C ALA A 94 -9.33 -13.15 16.48
N GLN A 95 -8.05 -13.22 16.07
CA GLN A 95 -7.30 -14.48 15.89
C GLN A 95 -6.29 -14.74 17.02
N GLY A 96 -6.46 -14.09 18.18
CA GLY A 96 -5.66 -14.34 19.38
C GLY A 96 -4.23 -13.78 19.34
N ILE A 97 -3.93 -12.88 18.39
CA ILE A 97 -2.63 -12.19 18.35
C ILE A 97 -2.65 -11.05 19.38
N SER A 98 -1.73 -11.09 20.33
CA SER A 98 -1.62 -10.02 21.33
C SER A 98 -1.15 -8.70 20.72
N ARG A 99 -1.43 -7.58 21.42
CA ARG A 99 -0.97 -6.25 20.98
C ARG A 99 0.54 -6.17 20.86
N GLU A 100 1.29 -6.83 21.76
CA GLU A 100 2.73 -6.87 21.76
C GLU A 100 3.26 -7.57 20.51
N ILE A 101 2.68 -8.72 20.16
CA ILE A 101 3.03 -9.47 18.95
C ILE A 101 2.70 -8.64 17.70
N SER A 102 1.52 -8.00 17.66
CA SER A 102 1.13 -7.13 16.54
C SER A 102 2.14 -5.98 16.34
N ARG A 103 2.50 -5.29 17.44
CA ARG A 103 3.47 -4.17 17.42
C ARG A 103 4.85 -4.63 16.92
N GLU A 104 5.35 -5.73 17.51
CA GLU A 104 6.65 -6.28 17.13
C GLU A 104 6.67 -6.74 15.68
N THR A 105 5.59 -7.36 15.21
CA THR A 105 5.45 -7.80 13.82
C THR A 105 5.43 -6.62 12.86
N LEU A 106 4.72 -5.54 13.21
CA LEU A 106 4.72 -4.32 12.39
C LEU A 106 6.12 -3.71 12.30
N ARG A 107 6.89 -3.65 13.40
CA ARG A 107 8.29 -3.19 13.35
C ARG A 107 9.14 -4.05 12.40
N LYS A 108 8.99 -5.37 12.45
CA LYS A 108 9.69 -6.28 11.53
C LYS A 108 9.32 -6.05 10.08
N ILE A 109 8.04 -5.84 9.78
CA ILE A 109 7.55 -5.52 8.43
C ILE A 109 8.19 -4.21 7.95
N ILE A 110 8.14 -3.17 8.77
CA ILE A 110 8.72 -1.85 8.45
C ILE A 110 10.23 -1.99 8.19
N ALA A 111 10.96 -2.64 9.09
CA ALA A 111 12.41 -2.82 8.96
C ALA A 111 12.80 -3.55 7.67
N ARG A 112 12.05 -4.58 7.29
CA ARG A 112 12.29 -5.35 6.06
C ARG A 112 12.07 -4.52 4.80
N PHE A 113 11.05 -3.69 4.75
CA PHE A 113 10.83 -2.81 3.60
C PHE A 113 11.83 -1.65 3.56
N LYS A 114 12.17 -1.06 4.72
CA LYS A 114 13.23 -0.03 4.81
C LYS A 114 14.56 -0.55 4.30
N SER A 115 14.95 -1.77 4.68
CA SER A 115 16.21 -2.39 4.21
C SER A 115 16.23 -2.63 2.69
N GLY A 116 15.06 -2.73 2.06
CA GLY A 116 14.90 -2.79 0.61
C GLY A 116 14.85 -1.41 -0.08
N GLY A 117 15.01 -0.32 0.67
CA GLY A 117 14.99 1.05 0.13
C GLY A 117 13.59 1.62 -0.14
N ALA A 118 12.52 0.92 0.26
CA ALA A 118 11.16 1.39 0.06
C ALA A 118 10.77 2.51 1.04
N ARG A 119 9.99 3.47 0.57
CA ARG A 119 9.25 4.42 1.41
C ARG A 119 7.97 3.75 1.89
N ILE A 120 7.69 3.85 3.18
CA ILE A 120 6.59 3.12 3.82
C ILE A 120 5.57 4.13 4.34
N TYR A 121 4.30 3.76 4.17
CA TYR A 121 3.15 4.45 4.72
C TYR A 121 2.26 3.45 5.44
N PHE A 122 1.80 3.79 6.62
CA PHE A 122 0.89 2.95 7.39
C PHE A 122 -0.55 3.44 7.25
N ALA A 123 -1.44 2.57 6.81
CA ALA A 123 -2.87 2.82 6.74
C ALA A 123 -3.47 2.69 8.15
N GLY A 124 -3.47 3.78 8.91
CA GLY A 124 -3.82 3.84 10.31
C GLY A 124 -5.15 4.51 10.61
N GLY A 125 -5.27 4.97 11.86
CA GLY A 125 -6.45 5.65 12.39
C GLY A 125 -7.43 4.74 13.12
N ARG A 126 -7.31 3.42 12.99
CA ARG A 126 -8.23 2.45 13.64
C ARG A 126 -7.61 1.74 14.85
N PHE A 127 -6.31 1.57 14.86
CA PHE A 127 -5.59 0.82 15.90
C PHE A 127 -4.47 1.69 16.49
N PRO A 128 -4.76 2.51 17.52
CA PRO A 128 -3.80 3.48 18.07
C PRO A 128 -2.43 2.88 18.43
N HIS A 129 -2.42 1.64 18.96
CA HIS A 129 -1.17 0.94 19.31
C HIS A 129 -0.28 0.59 18.10
N LEU A 130 -0.84 0.48 16.88
CA LEU A 130 -0.09 0.30 15.63
C LEU A 130 0.30 1.65 15.03
N ASP A 131 -0.56 2.65 15.13
CA ASP A 131 -0.25 4.03 14.74
C ASP A 131 0.94 4.58 15.54
N GLU A 132 1.04 4.23 16.82
CA GLU A 132 2.20 4.55 17.65
C GLU A 132 3.48 3.92 17.11
N VAL A 133 3.45 2.62 16.76
CA VAL A 133 4.62 1.96 16.16
C VAL A 133 5.03 2.63 14.86
N ALA A 134 4.08 2.99 14.00
CA ALA A 134 4.40 3.68 12.75
C ALA A 134 5.11 5.03 13.03
N ARG A 135 4.62 5.80 14.02
CA ARG A 135 5.25 7.07 14.42
C ARG A 135 6.64 6.86 15.06
N GLU A 136 6.80 5.89 15.97
CA GLU A 136 8.09 5.50 16.56
C GLU A 136 9.13 5.15 15.49
N GLU A 137 8.67 4.49 14.43
CA GLU A 137 9.49 4.10 13.29
C GLU A 137 9.63 5.20 12.22
N ASN A 138 9.13 6.42 12.45
CA ASN A 138 9.11 7.52 11.49
C ASN A 138 8.44 7.13 10.15
N VAL A 139 7.34 6.40 10.23
CA VAL A 139 6.49 6.04 9.10
C VAL A 139 5.24 6.92 9.13
N PRO A 140 4.96 7.69 8.06
CA PRO A 140 3.75 8.50 7.98
C PRO A 140 2.49 7.63 8.09
N VAL A 141 1.52 8.09 8.88
CA VAL A 141 0.23 7.44 9.05
C VAL A 141 -0.79 8.09 8.11
N ILE A 142 -1.39 7.28 7.25
CA ILE A 142 -2.51 7.68 6.41
C ILE A 142 -3.78 7.57 7.24
N PRO A 143 -4.64 8.60 7.34
CA PRO A 143 -5.97 8.49 7.96
C PRO A 143 -6.91 7.70 7.04
N PHE A 144 -6.69 6.36 6.98
CA PHE A 144 -7.15 5.49 5.91
C PHE A 144 -8.66 5.52 5.69
N LEU A 145 -9.43 5.41 6.78
CA LEU A 145 -10.90 5.38 6.76
C LEU A 145 -11.54 6.72 7.14
N ASP A 146 -10.77 7.80 7.20
CA ASP A 146 -11.31 9.12 7.48
C ASP A 146 -12.32 9.54 6.41
N GLY A 147 -13.50 10.03 6.85
CA GLY A 147 -14.62 10.34 5.96
C GLY A 147 -15.37 9.11 5.41
N VAL A 148 -15.06 7.89 5.88
CA VAL A 148 -15.78 6.64 5.54
C VAL A 148 -16.50 6.07 6.76
N VAL A 149 -15.81 6.03 7.91
CA VAL A 149 -16.40 5.53 9.15
C VAL A 149 -17.55 6.44 9.59
N GLY A 150 -18.68 5.83 9.96
CA GLY A 150 -19.90 6.56 10.32
C GLY A 150 -20.84 6.86 9.15
N HIS A 151 -20.43 6.58 7.92
CA HIS A 151 -21.20 6.77 6.70
C HIS A 151 -21.64 5.42 6.13
N HIS A 152 -22.84 4.94 6.49
CA HIS A 152 -23.34 3.63 6.08
C HIS A 152 -23.43 3.47 4.57
N GLU A 153 -23.72 4.56 3.86
CA GLU A 153 -23.78 4.61 2.39
C GLU A 153 -22.42 4.36 1.71
N LEU A 154 -21.32 4.47 2.44
CA LEU A 154 -19.94 4.24 1.96
C LEU A 154 -19.40 2.86 2.34
N LEU A 155 -20.20 2.07 3.06
CA LEU A 155 -19.81 0.74 3.54
C LEU A 155 -20.64 -0.34 2.85
N LEU A 156 -20.12 -1.55 2.87
CA LEU A 156 -20.88 -2.75 2.56
C LEU A 156 -21.92 -3.03 3.67
N SER A 157 -22.81 -3.96 3.43
CA SER A 157 -23.85 -4.36 4.40
C SER A 157 -23.31 -4.90 5.72
N ASP A 158 -22.03 -5.26 5.79
CA ASP A 158 -21.34 -5.67 7.02
C ASP A 158 -21.00 -4.49 7.96
N GLY A 159 -21.12 -3.26 7.49
CA GLY A 159 -20.82 -2.05 8.25
C GLY A 159 -19.31 -1.86 8.56
N ILE A 160 -18.43 -2.61 7.94
CA ILE A 160 -16.99 -2.65 8.20
C ILE A 160 -16.17 -2.26 6.97
N HIS A 161 -16.46 -2.90 5.84
CA HIS A 161 -15.67 -2.75 4.63
C HIS A 161 -16.23 -1.63 3.75
N PRO A 162 -15.37 -0.75 3.21
CA PRO A 162 -15.80 0.25 2.23
C PRO A 162 -16.39 -0.41 0.99
N ASN A 163 -17.46 0.18 0.46
CA ASN A 163 -17.90 -0.11 -0.90
C ASN A 163 -17.03 0.67 -1.93
N SER A 164 -17.39 0.63 -3.20
CA SER A 164 -16.62 1.32 -4.26
C SER A 164 -16.44 2.81 -3.99
N ASP A 165 -17.47 3.51 -3.51
CA ASP A 165 -17.43 4.94 -3.24
C ASP A 165 -16.62 5.24 -1.97
N GLY A 166 -16.73 4.40 -0.95
CA GLY A 166 -15.87 4.45 0.24
C GLY A 166 -14.40 4.27 -0.11
N TYR A 167 -14.07 3.35 -1.02
CA TYR A 167 -12.69 3.20 -1.51
C TYR A 167 -12.19 4.40 -2.33
N ALA A 168 -13.07 5.14 -3.02
CA ALA A 168 -12.65 6.37 -3.67
C ALA A 168 -12.18 7.44 -2.65
N ILE A 169 -12.82 7.51 -1.48
CA ILE A 169 -12.39 8.37 -0.38
C ILE A 169 -11.05 7.88 0.19
N VAL A 170 -10.90 6.57 0.41
CA VAL A 170 -9.63 5.98 0.84
C VAL A 170 -8.49 6.34 -0.10
N VAL A 171 -8.69 6.25 -1.42
CA VAL A 171 -7.69 6.64 -2.43
C VAL A 171 -7.32 8.12 -2.32
N ARG A 172 -8.30 9.00 -2.11
CA ARG A 172 -8.04 10.41 -1.86
C ARG A 172 -7.17 10.62 -0.61
N ASN A 173 -7.48 9.95 0.48
CA ASN A 173 -6.71 10.02 1.73
C ASN A 173 -5.27 9.53 1.54
N ILE A 174 -5.08 8.44 0.80
CA ILE A 174 -3.76 7.94 0.42
C ILE A 174 -2.99 9.00 -0.37
N LEU A 175 -3.57 9.53 -1.45
CA LEU A 175 -2.91 10.48 -2.34
C LEU A 175 -2.57 11.80 -1.65
N ASN A 176 -3.36 12.24 -0.67
CA ASN A 176 -3.06 13.42 0.14
C ASN A 176 -1.75 13.26 0.94
N ILE A 177 -1.41 12.03 1.33
CA ILE A 177 -0.20 11.77 2.12
C ILE A 177 1.00 11.42 1.23
N ILE A 178 0.81 10.52 0.24
CA ILE A 178 1.94 10.05 -0.59
C ILE A 178 2.26 11.00 -1.75
N GLY A 179 1.37 11.96 -2.05
CA GLY A 179 1.42 12.76 -3.29
C GLY A 179 2.72 13.53 -3.49
N SER A 180 3.34 14.04 -2.41
CA SER A 180 4.64 14.74 -2.46
C SER A 180 5.80 13.84 -2.86
N ASP A 181 5.65 12.53 -2.68
CA ASP A 181 6.69 11.53 -2.94
C ASP A 181 6.53 10.84 -4.31
N LEU A 182 5.45 11.16 -5.02
CA LEU A 182 5.21 10.62 -6.35
C LEU A 182 6.04 11.35 -7.40
N ARG A 183 6.68 10.58 -8.28
CA ARG A 183 7.41 11.10 -9.44
C ARG A 183 6.56 10.98 -10.70
N ARG A 184 6.48 12.02 -11.50
CA ARG A 184 5.78 11.96 -12.80
C ARG A 184 6.51 11.03 -13.74
N ALA A 185 5.76 10.34 -14.62
CA ALA A 185 6.34 9.67 -15.77
C ALA A 185 6.95 10.73 -16.70
N PHE A 186 8.17 10.50 -17.16
CA PHE A 186 8.80 11.33 -18.19
C PHE A 186 8.27 10.98 -19.57
#